data_f8185c58cdb4015e5750815eddf5048c
#
_entry.id   f8185c58cdb4015e5750815eddf5048c
#
_cell.length_a   1.000
_cell.length_b   1.000
_cell.length_c   1.000
_cell.angle_alpha   90.00
_cell.angle_beta   90.00
_cell.angle_gamma   90.00
#
_symmetry.space_group_name_H-M   'P 1'
#
loop_
_entity.id
_entity.type
_entity.pdbx_description
1 polymer ?
#
loop_
_entity_poly.entity_id
_entity_poly.type
_entity_poly.pdbx_seq_one_letter_code
_entity_poly.pdbx_strand_id
1 'polypeptide(L)'
;MRVATRATCASATSTATATATATATARRDATRRTTTTRAMATARDRPAGREGDGDGDGDGDDAAQKRTKNRDRHAVHELAGYKIEGVSVGGRETSVVLPALGVAFDSGRCPQRCVYADVMCLSHTHMDHVGGCGMYIATRGLLSLTPPTVLLPSARREAFGTFIESLRALDDSELNHRAIGIDPGERYAMNKLFEIAAFRTRHPVPSQGYVVYGTKQKLKPAYAGLSGPEIKRLRDDGEQVTDKVEVPEVAFTGDTTGDWIDDPANADALRAKLLIMECTFIDDAVSKHDAERFGHTHIDDIVARADKFQNEAILLIHFSARYKAEEVRAALKAKLPRALYEKCTPMLVGFD
;
A
#
# COMPACT_ATOMS: atom_id res chain seq x y z
N MET A 1 36.59 12.69 57.44
CA MET A 1 36.18 14.02 57.97
C MET A 1 35.00 14.44 57.08
N ARG A 2 33.78 14.30 57.58
CA ARG A 2 32.78 15.34 57.90
C ARG A 2 32.49 16.25 56.71
N VAL A 3 31.25 16.51 56.25
CA VAL A 3 29.92 16.63 56.88
C VAL A 3 28.84 16.53 55.79
N ALA A 4 27.76 15.86 56.14
CA ALA A 4 26.49 15.84 55.44
C ALA A 4 25.71 17.15 55.68
N THR A 5 24.88 17.58 54.72
CA THR A 5 23.69 18.36 55.06
C THR A 5 22.52 17.96 54.18
N ARG A 6 21.48 17.48 54.84
CA ARG A 6 20.10 17.31 54.35
C ARG A 6 19.42 18.68 54.35
N ALA A 7 18.56 18.90 53.37
CA ALA A 7 17.46 19.84 53.53
C ALA A 7 16.18 19.21 52.97
N THR A 8 15.24 18.97 53.84
CA THR A 8 13.84 18.65 53.68
C THR A 8 13.01 19.93 53.62
N CYS A 9 11.99 19.98 52.83
CA CYS A 9 10.67 20.66 53.03
C CYS A 9 9.97 20.77 51.70
N ALA A 10 8.69 20.65 51.52
CA ALA A 10 7.50 20.26 52.22
C ALA A 10 6.36 20.35 51.21
N SER A 11 5.40 19.53 51.38
CA SER A 11 4.13 19.42 50.68
C SER A 11 3.32 20.72 50.61
N ALA A 12 2.59 20.92 49.50
CA ALA A 12 1.36 21.68 49.50
C ALA A 12 0.32 21.04 48.55
N THR A 13 -0.64 20.41 49.12
CA THR A 13 -1.93 19.99 48.59
C THR A 13 -2.81 21.21 48.34
N SER A 14 -3.44 21.28 47.19
CA SER A 14 -4.62 22.13 46.95
C SER A 14 -5.66 21.36 46.12
N THR A 15 -6.66 20.92 46.86
CA THR A 15 -7.98 20.49 46.39
C THR A 15 -8.79 21.66 45.91
N ALA A 16 -9.35 21.57 44.70
CA ALA A 16 -10.48 22.41 44.30
C ALA A 16 -11.50 21.55 43.57
N THR A 17 -12.54 21.23 44.29
CA THR A 17 -13.81 20.65 43.84
C THR A 17 -14.63 21.75 43.17
N ALA A 18 -15.14 21.50 41.96
CA ALA A 18 -16.24 22.29 41.39
C ALA A 18 -17.22 21.34 40.70
N THR A 19 -18.31 21.14 41.40
CA THR A 19 -19.55 20.51 40.96
C THR A 19 -20.34 21.52 40.12
N ALA A 20 -20.78 21.14 38.94
CA ALA A 20 -21.86 21.83 38.25
C ALA A 20 -22.75 20.80 37.53
N THR A 21 -23.88 20.57 38.14
CA THR A 21 -25.05 19.85 37.63
C THR A 21 -25.81 20.76 36.68
N ALA A 22 -26.14 20.31 35.49
CA ALA A 22 -27.20 20.88 34.69
C ALA A 22 -27.93 19.79 33.91
N THR A 23 -29.05 19.41 34.42
CA THR A 23 -30.13 18.63 33.80
C THR A 23 -30.87 19.50 32.79
N ALA A 24 -31.00 19.02 31.56
CA ALA A 24 -32.02 19.51 30.64
C ALA A 24 -32.57 18.34 29.79
N THR A 25 -33.72 17.90 30.20
CA THR A 25 -34.63 17.00 29.51
C THR A 25 -35.30 17.74 28.35
N ALA A 26 -35.17 17.26 27.14
CA ALA A 26 -36.09 17.61 26.07
C ALA A 26 -36.41 16.35 25.24
N ARG A 27 -37.60 15.83 25.50
CA ARG A 27 -38.31 14.89 24.63
C ARG A 27 -38.72 15.65 23.36
N ARG A 28 -38.44 15.10 22.19
CA ARG A 28 -39.22 15.39 20.98
C ARG A 28 -39.44 14.14 20.16
N ASP A 29 -40.68 14.04 19.76
CA ASP A 29 -41.39 12.98 19.09
C ASP A 29 -40.76 12.50 17.78
N ALA A 30 -40.87 11.18 17.60
CA ALA A 30 -40.65 10.47 16.34
C ALA A 30 -41.88 10.74 15.43
N THR A 31 -41.63 11.34 14.29
CA THR A 31 -42.51 11.19 13.13
C THR A 31 -41.75 10.62 11.97
N ARG A 32 -42.00 9.34 11.79
CA ARG A 32 -41.61 8.48 10.67
C ARG A 32 -42.20 9.06 9.37
N ARG A 33 -41.32 9.55 8.46
CA ARG A 33 -41.70 9.77 7.06
C ARG A 33 -40.87 8.82 6.20
N THR A 34 -41.52 7.76 5.78
CA THR A 34 -41.10 6.89 4.67
C THR A 34 -41.29 7.68 3.37
N THR A 35 -40.21 8.05 2.72
CA THR A 35 -40.22 8.51 1.33
C THR A 35 -39.64 7.42 0.44
N THR A 36 -40.54 6.71 -0.21
CA THR A 36 -40.25 5.77 -1.30
C THR A 36 -39.85 6.56 -2.54
N THR A 37 -38.59 6.56 -2.89
CA THR A 37 -38.14 7.13 -4.17
C THR A 37 -38.23 6.04 -5.26
N ARG A 38 -39.24 6.17 -6.07
CA ARG A 38 -39.55 5.35 -7.24
C ARG A 38 -38.63 5.80 -8.37
N ALA A 39 -37.74 4.88 -8.83
CA ALA A 39 -36.96 5.08 -10.03
C ALA A 39 -37.89 5.14 -11.25
N MET A 40 -37.88 6.24 -11.96
CA MET A 40 -38.50 6.36 -13.30
C MET A 40 -37.46 6.09 -14.37
N ALA A 41 -37.56 4.92 -14.98
CA ALA A 41 -36.98 4.65 -16.28
C ALA A 41 -37.90 5.28 -17.37
N THR A 42 -37.38 6.24 -18.10
CA THR A 42 -38.04 6.72 -19.32
C THR A 42 -37.23 6.28 -20.55
N ALA A 43 -37.72 5.25 -21.20
CA ALA A 43 -37.40 5.00 -22.59
C ALA A 43 -37.97 6.14 -23.45
N ARG A 44 -37.20 6.70 -24.37
CA ARG A 44 -37.71 7.54 -25.45
C ARG A 44 -37.12 7.12 -26.78
N ASP A 45 -38.06 6.95 -27.66
CA ASP A 45 -38.02 6.56 -29.05
C ASP A 45 -36.97 7.24 -29.95
N ARG A 46 -36.45 6.47 -30.86
CA ARG A 46 -35.75 6.92 -32.06
C ARG A 46 -36.79 7.25 -33.15
N PRO A 47 -36.60 8.30 -33.94
CA PRO A 47 -37.09 8.35 -35.30
C PRO A 47 -36.02 7.91 -36.28
N ALA A 48 -36.50 7.17 -37.28
CA ALA A 48 -35.73 6.66 -38.43
C ALA A 48 -35.53 7.74 -39.49
N GLY A 49 -34.40 7.60 -40.22
CA GLY A 49 -34.32 7.94 -41.63
C GLY A 49 -33.60 9.23 -41.97
N ARG A 50 -32.39 9.05 -42.58
CA ARG A 50 -32.04 9.60 -43.89
C ARG A 50 -30.74 8.98 -44.38
N GLU A 51 -30.81 8.34 -45.51
CA GLU A 51 -29.71 7.95 -46.37
C GLU A 51 -29.02 9.21 -46.92
N GLY A 52 -27.69 9.16 -46.99
CA GLY A 52 -26.87 10.16 -47.64
C GLY A 52 -25.52 9.54 -47.93
N ASP A 53 -25.32 9.14 -49.16
CA ASP A 53 -24.06 8.69 -49.75
C ASP A 53 -22.98 9.74 -49.59
N GLY A 54 -21.77 9.31 -49.28
CA GLY A 54 -20.59 10.15 -49.21
C GLY A 54 -19.33 9.32 -48.96
N ASP A 55 -18.67 8.92 -50.04
CA ASP A 55 -17.35 8.32 -50.09
C ASP A 55 -16.34 9.20 -49.33
N GLY A 56 -15.48 8.58 -48.49
CA GLY A 56 -14.43 9.22 -47.77
C GLY A 56 -13.54 8.19 -47.09
N ASP A 57 -12.68 7.52 -47.89
CA ASP A 57 -11.59 6.68 -47.41
C ASP A 57 -10.58 7.48 -46.60
N GLY A 58 -10.14 6.91 -45.48
CA GLY A 58 -8.85 7.22 -44.88
C GLY A 58 -8.86 8.04 -43.59
N ASP A 59 -9.30 7.46 -42.44
CA ASP A 59 -8.87 7.90 -41.09
C ASP A 59 -9.21 6.86 -39.98
N GLY A 60 -9.43 5.60 -40.36
CA GLY A 60 -9.87 4.56 -39.42
C GLY A 60 -8.78 4.02 -38.50
N ASP A 61 -7.52 4.01 -38.94
CA ASP A 61 -6.43 3.34 -38.21
C ASP A 61 -5.82 4.18 -37.07
N ASP A 62 -5.80 5.50 -37.23
CA ASP A 62 -5.23 6.41 -36.22
C ASP A 62 -6.13 6.55 -34.96
N ALA A 63 -7.45 6.48 -35.16
CA ALA A 63 -8.40 6.52 -34.05
C ALA A 63 -8.46 5.20 -33.27
N ALA A 64 -8.23 4.07 -33.92
CA ALA A 64 -8.14 2.75 -33.28
C ALA A 64 -6.84 2.63 -32.49
N GLN A 65 -5.70 3.11 -33.02
CA GLN A 65 -4.43 3.14 -32.30
C GLN A 65 -4.44 4.12 -31.14
N LYS A 66 -5.12 5.27 -31.23
CA LYS A 66 -5.33 6.19 -30.10
C LYS A 66 -6.27 5.64 -29.04
N ARG A 67 -7.25 4.80 -29.41
CA ARG A 67 -8.14 4.11 -28.45
C ARG A 67 -7.45 2.96 -27.73
N THR A 68 -6.52 2.26 -28.35
CA THR A 68 -5.70 1.22 -27.69
C THR A 68 -4.67 1.84 -26.74
N LYS A 69 -4.05 2.97 -27.06
CA LYS A 69 -3.12 3.70 -26.16
C LYS A 69 -3.77 4.23 -24.88
N ASN A 70 -5.09 4.35 -24.81
CA ASN A 70 -5.78 4.85 -23.61
C ASN A 70 -6.30 3.72 -22.70
N ARG A 71 -6.07 2.44 -23.05
CA ARG A 71 -6.53 1.28 -22.28
C ARG A 71 -5.55 0.83 -21.19
N ASP A 72 -4.25 1.18 -21.28
CA ASP A 72 -3.21 0.64 -20.42
C ASP A 72 -2.60 1.72 -19.49
N ARG A 73 -3.46 2.42 -18.72
CA ARG A 73 -2.98 3.30 -17.65
C ARG A 73 -2.51 2.54 -16.40
N HIS A 74 -2.50 1.20 -16.45
CA HIS A 74 -2.05 0.37 -15.32
C HIS A 74 -1.08 -0.69 -15.83
N ALA A 75 0.13 -0.73 -15.26
CA ALA A 75 1.03 -1.84 -15.47
C ALA A 75 0.42 -3.10 -14.86
N VAL A 76 0.55 -4.22 -15.58
CA VAL A 76 0.34 -5.55 -15.04
C VAL A 76 1.69 -6.26 -15.11
N HIS A 77 2.21 -6.65 -13.96
CA HIS A 77 3.43 -7.44 -13.83
C HIS A 77 3.08 -8.80 -13.21
N GLU A 78 3.79 -9.84 -13.64
CA GLU A 78 3.76 -11.15 -12.99
C GLU A 78 5.17 -11.47 -12.49
N LEU A 79 5.39 -11.34 -11.19
CA LEU A 79 6.71 -11.48 -10.56
C LEU A 79 6.61 -12.36 -9.32
N ALA A 80 7.53 -13.29 -9.17
CA ALA A 80 7.61 -14.23 -8.03
C ALA A 80 6.26 -14.93 -7.72
N GLY A 81 5.46 -15.22 -8.77
CA GLY A 81 4.13 -15.85 -8.64
C GLY A 81 2.99 -14.91 -8.25
N TYR A 82 3.22 -13.59 -8.20
CA TYR A 82 2.21 -12.58 -7.91
C TYR A 82 1.88 -11.74 -9.14
N LYS A 83 0.58 -11.57 -9.40
CA LYS A 83 0.09 -10.53 -10.29
C LYS A 83 0.06 -9.21 -9.54
N ILE A 84 0.71 -8.19 -10.10
CA ILE A 84 0.80 -6.86 -9.54
C ILE A 84 0.16 -5.88 -10.53
N GLU A 85 -0.76 -5.07 -10.06
CA GLU A 85 -1.40 -4.02 -10.86
C GLU A 85 -1.14 -2.67 -10.19
N GLY A 86 -0.84 -1.62 -10.96
CA GLY A 86 -0.63 -0.32 -10.34
C GLY A 86 0.08 0.70 -11.21
N VAL A 87 0.40 1.81 -10.58
CA VAL A 87 1.14 2.94 -11.11
C VAL A 87 1.98 3.54 -9.98
N SER A 88 3.19 3.98 -10.31
CA SER A 88 4.02 4.69 -9.35
C SER A 88 4.98 5.63 -10.08
N VAL A 89 4.76 6.93 -9.90
CA VAL A 89 5.56 8.01 -10.47
C VAL A 89 5.83 9.04 -9.37
N GLY A 90 7.08 9.22 -9.03
CA GLY A 90 7.51 10.09 -7.93
C GLY A 90 6.90 11.50 -8.01
N GLY A 91 6.26 11.94 -6.92
CA GLY A 91 5.58 13.21 -6.79
C GLY A 91 4.24 13.34 -7.55
N ARG A 92 3.76 12.27 -8.19
CA ARG A 92 2.48 12.28 -8.91
C ARG A 92 1.45 11.33 -8.32
N GLU A 93 1.80 10.05 -8.22
CA GLU A 93 0.92 9.02 -7.67
C GLU A 93 1.66 7.72 -7.43
N THR A 94 1.32 7.05 -6.36
CA THR A 94 1.69 5.66 -6.08
C THR A 94 0.47 4.88 -5.65
N SER A 95 0.20 3.78 -6.32
CA SER A 95 -0.78 2.77 -5.92
C SER A 95 -0.38 1.43 -6.49
N VAL A 96 -0.09 0.46 -5.64
CA VAL A 96 0.33 -0.90 -6.04
C VAL A 96 -0.62 -1.91 -5.43
N VAL A 97 -1.24 -2.74 -6.25
CA VAL A 97 -2.28 -3.69 -5.83
C VAL A 97 -1.82 -5.12 -6.10
N LEU A 98 -1.98 -5.98 -5.12
CA LEU A 98 -1.82 -7.43 -5.23
C LEU A 98 -3.20 -8.10 -5.10
N PRO A 99 -3.92 -8.33 -6.21
CA PRO A 99 -5.30 -8.83 -6.16
C PRO A 99 -5.43 -10.17 -5.45
N ALA A 100 -4.46 -11.08 -5.62
CA ALA A 100 -4.49 -12.41 -4.99
C ALA A 100 -4.39 -12.36 -3.46
N LEU A 101 -3.84 -11.28 -2.89
CA LEU A 101 -3.76 -11.06 -1.45
C LEU A 101 -4.87 -10.15 -0.91
N GLY A 102 -5.62 -9.47 -1.79
CA GLY A 102 -6.58 -8.45 -1.38
C GLY A 102 -5.94 -7.24 -0.70
N VAL A 103 -4.69 -6.92 -1.07
CA VAL A 103 -3.88 -5.83 -0.48
C VAL A 103 -3.57 -4.79 -1.54
N ALA A 104 -3.67 -3.52 -1.15
CA ALA A 104 -3.10 -2.40 -1.89
C ALA A 104 -2.09 -1.66 -1.00
N PHE A 105 -1.03 -1.18 -1.62
CA PHE A 105 -0.03 -0.31 -1.02
C PHE A 105 -0.17 1.07 -1.64
N ASP A 106 -0.43 2.06 -0.79
CA ASP A 106 -0.67 3.45 -1.11
C ASP A 106 -1.85 3.68 -2.08
N SER A 107 -2.36 4.90 -2.11
CA SER A 107 -3.41 5.33 -3.03
C SER A 107 -3.32 6.84 -3.24
N GLY A 108 -2.33 7.29 -3.99
CA GLY A 108 -2.16 8.71 -4.33
C GLY A 108 -3.30 9.22 -5.19
N ARG A 109 -3.67 8.44 -6.20
CA ARG A 109 -4.96 8.48 -6.89
C ARG A 109 -5.57 7.10 -6.76
N CYS A 110 -6.88 6.99 -6.83
CA CYS A 110 -7.56 5.72 -6.67
C CYS A 110 -7.72 5.02 -8.03
N PRO A 111 -6.78 4.16 -8.47
CA PRO A 111 -7.01 3.33 -9.64
C PRO A 111 -8.19 2.39 -9.40
N GLN A 112 -8.97 2.09 -10.43
CA GLN A 112 -10.18 1.27 -10.28
C GLN A 112 -9.91 -0.08 -9.59
N ARG A 113 -8.76 -0.70 -9.85
CA ARG A 113 -8.37 -2.00 -9.23
C ARG A 113 -8.12 -1.90 -7.73
N CYS A 114 -7.64 -0.76 -7.26
CA CYS A 114 -7.42 -0.50 -5.85
C CYS A 114 -8.68 -0.68 -5.01
N VAL A 115 -9.84 -0.32 -5.57
CA VAL A 115 -11.15 -0.41 -4.90
C VAL A 115 -11.47 -1.81 -4.37
N TYR A 116 -10.96 -2.86 -5.00
CA TYR A 116 -11.24 -4.26 -4.62
C TYR A 116 -10.28 -4.81 -3.55
N ALA A 117 -9.26 -4.07 -3.15
CA ALA A 117 -8.41 -4.47 -2.03
C ALA A 117 -9.15 -4.30 -0.70
N ASP A 118 -9.12 -5.31 0.17
CA ASP A 118 -9.76 -5.25 1.49
C ASP A 118 -8.89 -4.55 2.52
N VAL A 119 -7.58 -4.57 2.31
CA VAL A 119 -6.59 -3.90 3.15
C VAL A 119 -5.77 -2.92 2.31
N MET A 120 -5.75 -1.66 2.75
CA MET A 120 -4.88 -0.61 2.25
C MET A 120 -3.75 -0.39 3.25
N CYS A 121 -2.49 -0.48 2.81
CA CYS A 121 -1.32 -0.18 3.62
C CYS A 121 -0.74 1.16 3.15
N LEU A 122 -0.89 2.21 3.94
CA LEU A 122 -0.31 3.52 3.66
C LEU A 122 1.10 3.59 4.25
N SER A 123 2.09 3.74 3.38
CA SER A 123 3.49 3.89 3.82
C SER A 123 3.72 5.20 4.58
N HIS A 124 3.16 6.28 4.07
CA HIS A 124 3.18 7.63 4.65
C HIS A 124 2.04 8.48 4.09
N THR A 125 2.00 9.77 4.44
CA THR A 125 0.83 10.61 4.15
C THR A 125 1.13 11.80 3.21
N HIS A 126 2.11 11.71 2.30
CA HIS A 126 2.18 12.64 1.18
C HIS A 126 1.01 12.41 0.22
N MET A 127 0.58 13.46 -0.48
CA MET A 127 -0.65 13.42 -1.28
C MET A 127 -0.59 12.45 -2.44
N ASP A 128 0.58 12.22 -3.02
CA ASP A 128 0.81 11.23 -4.06
C ASP A 128 0.79 9.77 -3.54
N HIS A 129 0.59 9.56 -2.21
CA HIS A 129 0.40 8.27 -1.57
C HIS A 129 -0.96 8.13 -0.86
N VAL A 130 -1.56 9.22 -0.33
CA VAL A 130 -2.80 9.16 0.45
C VAL A 130 -4.00 9.82 -0.24
N GLY A 131 -3.76 10.69 -1.24
CA GLY A 131 -4.77 11.56 -1.82
C GLY A 131 -6.02 10.87 -2.37
N GLY A 132 -5.88 9.64 -2.85
CA GLY A 132 -6.98 8.83 -3.39
C GLY A 132 -7.78 8.03 -2.36
N CYS A 133 -7.41 8.04 -1.07
CA CYS A 133 -8.06 7.22 -0.06
C CYS A 133 -9.56 7.53 0.13
N GLY A 134 -9.95 8.79 0.02
CA GLY A 134 -11.36 9.18 0.08
C GLY A 134 -12.18 8.51 -1.03
N MET A 135 -11.69 8.57 -2.26
CA MET A 135 -12.34 7.93 -3.41
C MET A 135 -12.35 6.39 -3.27
N TYR A 136 -11.28 5.80 -2.77
CA TYR A 136 -11.22 4.36 -2.48
C TYR A 136 -12.33 3.94 -1.52
N ILE A 137 -12.49 4.63 -0.39
CA ILE A 137 -13.50 4.33 0.63
C ILE A 137 -14.91 4.58 0.08
N ALA A 138 -15.14 5.74 -0.55
CA ALA A 138 -16.42 6.12 -1.14
C ALA A 138 -16.89 5.13 -2.20
N THR A 139 -16.00 4.74 -3.13
CA THR A 139 -16.35 3.81 -4.20
C THR A 139 -16.66 2.41 -3.66
N ARG A 140 -15.96 1.95 -2.62
CA ARG A 140 -16.29 0.68 -1.94
C ARG A 140 -17.70 0.74 -1.34
N GLY A 141 -18.07 1.85 -0.69
CA GLY A 141 -19.40 2.07 -0.17
C GLY A 141 -20.48 2.05 -1.26
N LEU A 142 -20.22 2.76 -2.38
CA LEU A 142 -21.10 2.78 -3.55
C LEU A 142 -21.35 1.38 -4.14
N LEU A 143 -20.31 0.55 -4.18
CA LEU A 143 -20.38 -0.84 -4.66
C LEU A 143 -20.86 -1.83 -3.60
N SER A 144 -21.25 -1.38 -2.41
CA SER A 144 -21.68 -2.22 -1.28
C SER A 144 -20.64 -3.27 -0.88
N LEU A 145 -19.35 -2.97 -1.06
CA LEU A 145 -18.25 -3.81 -0.58
C LEU A 145 -18.06 -3.64 0.92
N THR A 146 -17.47 -4.64 1.56
CA THR A 146 -17.10 -4.55 2.98
C THR A 146 -16.23 -3.32 3.25
N PRO A 147 -16.49 -2.55 4.32
CA PRO A 147 -15.63 -1.44 4.71
C PRO A 147 -14.16 -1.87 4.81
N PRO A 148 -13.22 -1.14 4.17
CA PRO A 148 -11.84 -1.56 4.13
C PRO A 148 -11.13 -1.30 5.45
N THR A 149 -10.05 -2.06 5.68
CA THR A 149 -9.06 -1.72 6.70
C THR A 149 -7.96 -0.87 6.06
N VAL A 150 -7.63 0.25 6.69
CA VAL A 150 -6.51 1.12 6.31
C VAL A 150 -5.46 1.06 7.40
N LEU A 151 -4.30 0.45 7.10
CA LEU A 151 -3.13 0.43 7.97
C LEU A 151 -2.27 1.65 7.65
N LEU A 152 -1.76 2.33 8.69
CA LEU A 152 -0.92 3.52 8.50
C LEU A 152 -0.04 3.75 9.75
N PRO A 153 1.03 4.59 9.64
CA PRO A 153 1.82 4.96 10.80
C PRO A 153 0.95 5.53 11.94
N SER A 154 1.09 5.01 13.15
CA SER A 154 0.27 5.40 14.32
C SER A 154 0.24 6.91 14.54
N ALA A 155 1.38 7.58 14.30
CA ALA A 155 1.51 9.05 14.41
C ALA A 155 0.61 9.83 13.44
N ARG A 156 0.05 9.19 12.41
CA ARG A 156 -0.81 9.83 11.39
C ARG A 156 -2.28 9.42 11.48
N ARG A 157 -2.63 8.50 12.37
CA ARG A 157 -3.99 7.97 12.48
C ARG A 157 -5.04 9.05 12.77
N GLU A 158 -4.76 9.96 13.68
CA GLU A 158 -5.69 11.04 14.03
C GLU A 158 -5.88 12.01 12.87
N ALA A 159 -4.79 12.47 12.24
CA ALA A 159 -4.85 13.35 11.08
C ALA A 159 -5.58 12.71 9.89
N PHE A 160 -5.38 11.40 9.66
CA PHE A 160 -6.13 10.64 8.66
C PHE A 160 -7.63 10.59 8.99
N GLY A 161 -8.00 10.38 10.26
CA GLY A 161 -9.38 10.43 10.70
C GLY A 161 -10.01 11.80 10.39
N THR A 162 -9.34 12.89 10.74
CA THR A 162 -9.79 14.26 10.44
C THR A 162 -9.94 14.50 8.93
N PHE A 163 -9.01 14.00 8.12
CA PHE A 163 -9.10 14.08 6.67
C PHE A 163 -10.35 13.39 6.13
N ILE A 164 -10.65 12.16 6.56
CA ILE A 164 -11.86 11.43 6.13
C ILE A 164 -13.14 12.11 6.64
N GLU A 165 -13.17 12.65 7.88
CA GLU A 165 -14.32 13.41 8.37
C GLU A 165 -14.57 14.67 7.54
N SER A 166 -13.51 15.36 7.10
CA SER A 166 -13.65 16.52 6.22
C SER A 166 -14.24 16.14 4.86
N LEU A 167 -13.83 14.99 4.31
CA LEU A 167 -14.41 14.46 3.07
C LEU A 167 -15.87 14.04 3.26
N ARG A 168 -16.21 13.42 4.41
CA ARG A 168 -17.58 13.04 4.74
C ARG A 168 -18.50 14.27 4.80
N ALA A 169 -18.00 15.37 5.36
CA ALA A 169 -18.75 16.62 5.43
C ALA A 169 -18.99 17.28 4.05
N LEU A 170 -18.18 16.95 3.04
CA LEU A 170 -18.32 17.43 1.66
C LEU A 170 -19.22 16.54 0.81
N ASP A 171 -19.16 15.23 1.02
CA ASP A 171 -19.75 14.21 0.13
C ASP A 171 -21.10 13.69 0.66
N ASP A 172 -21.46 14.01 1.90
CA ASP A 172 -22.64 13.49 2.62
C ASP A 172 -22.74 11.94 2.62
N SER A 173 -21.62 11.24 2.35
CA SER A 173 -21.55 9.79 2.37
C SER A 173 -20.94 9.26 3.67
N GLU A 174 -21.28 8.02 4.04
CA GLU A 174 -20.84 7.42 5.30
C GLU A 174 -19.32 7.19 5.38
N LEU A 175 -18.63 7.00 4.25
CA LEU A 175 -17.19 6.71 4.16
C LEU A 175 -16.73 5.67 5.20
N ASN A 176 -17.48 4.56 5.32
CA ASN A 176 -17.22 3.53 6.31
C ASN A 176 -15.88 2.84 6.05
N HIS A 177 -14.99 2.86 7.03
CA HIS A 177 -13.67 2.25 6.99
C HIS A 177 -13.16 1.94 8.41
N ARG A 178 -12.07 1.21 8.50
CA ARG A 178 -11.38 0.93 9.76
C ARG A 178 -9.92 1.39 9.64
N ALA A 179 -9.57 2.54 10.21
CA ALA A 179 -8.20 3.03 10.28
C ALA A 179 -7.47 2.45 11.50
N ILE A 180 -6.36 1.76 11.28
CA ILE A 180 -5.52 1.14 12.32
C ILE A 180 -4.12 1.73 12.20
N GLY A 181 -3.69 2.43 13.25
CA GLY A 181 -2.29 2.79 13.41
C GLY A 181 -1.49 1.56 13.82
N ILE A 182 -0.41 1.29 13.10
CA ILE A 182 0.61 0.30 13.50
C ILE A 182 1.99 0.92 13.32
N ASP A 183 2.93 0.50 14.13
CA ASP A 183 4.31 1.01 14.10
C ASP A 183 5.30 -0.12 13.76
N PRO A 184 6.54 0.21 13.34
CA PRO A 184 7.56 -0.78 13.02
C PRO A 184 7.75 -1.83 14.12
N GLY A 185 7.65 -3.11 13.74
CA GLY A 185 7.66 -4.27 14.62
C GLY A 185 6.26 -4.76 15.03
N GLU A 186 5.20 -3.98 14.83
CA GLU A 186 3.83 -4.40 15.07
C GLU A 186 3.25 -5.16 13.87
N ARG A 187 2.24 -5.99 14.14
CA ARG A 187 1.64 -6.89 13.15
C ARG A 187 0.11 -6.77 13.13
N TYR A 188 -0.45 -6.97 11.97
CA TYR A 188 -1.87 -7.04 11.72
C TYR A 188 -2.23 -8.37 11.05
N ALA A 189 -3.03 -9.19 11.73
CA ALA A 189 -3.55 -10.45 11.16
C ALA A 189 -4.67 -10.12 10.15
N MET A 190 -4.40 -10.32 8.86
CA MET A 190 -5.41 -10.16 7.80
C MET A 190 -6.44 -11.29 7.85
N ASN A 191 -5.95 -12.53 7.95
CA ASN A 191 -6.73 -13.76 7.99
C ASN A 191 -5.88 -14.91 8.55
N LYS A 192 -6.37 -16.16 8.45
CA LYS A 192 -5.66 -17.34 8.97
C LYS A 192 -4.34 -17.67 8.23
N LEU A 193 -4.16 -17.14 7.02
CA LEU A 193 -3.03 -17.46 6.13
C LEU A 193 -2.03 -16.32 6.00
N PHE A 194 -2.47 -15.06 6.20
CA PHE A 194 -1.65 -13.88 5.95
C PHE A 194 -1.67 -12.91 7.11
N GLU A 195 -0.51 -12.36 7.38
CA GLU A 195 -0.27 -11.31 8.36
C GLU A 195 0.59 -10.19 7.73
N ILE A 196 0.36 -8.94 8.13
CA ILE A 196 1.15 -7.79 7.69
C ILE A 196 1.93 -7.27 8.89
N ALA A 197 3.23 -7.09 8.73
CA ALA A 197 4.08 -6.41 9.70
C ALA A 197 4.61 -5.09 9.12
N ALA A 198 4.67 -4.06 9.96
CA ALA A 198 5.34 -2.81 9.60
C ALA A 198 6.85 -2.91 9.88
N PHE A 199 7.67 -2.29 9.03
CA PHE A 199 9.11 -2.17 9.25
C PHE A 199 9.59 -0.73 9.07
N ARG A 200 10.75 -0.42 9.62
CA ARG A 200 11.27 0.95 9.66
C ARG A 200 11.76 1.42 8.30
N THR A 201 11.30 2.59 7.90
CA THR A 201 11.82 3.38 6.77
C THR A 201 12.14 4.80 7.24
N ARG A 202 12.80 5.58 6.39
CA ARG A 202 13.22 6.94 6.71
C ARG A 202 12.79 7.90 5.61
N HIS A 203 11.89 8.82 5.96
CA HIS A 203 11.36 9.85 5.08
C HIS A 203 11.09 11.13 5.89
N PRO A 204 10.98 12.34 5.26
CA PRO A 204 10.73 13.58 5.99
C PRO A 204 9.46 13.60 6.84
N VAL A 205 8.46 12.79 6.51
CA VAL A 205 7.27 12.57 7.33
C VAL A 205 7.28 11.16 7.94
N PRO A 206 6.52 10.88 9.03
CA PRO A 206 6.39 9.54 9.57
C PRO A 206 6.06 8.52 8.47
N SER A 207 6.95 7.55 8.28
CA SER A 207 6.88 6.54 7.22
C SER A 207 7.23 5.15 7.74
N GLN A 208 6.77 4.15 7.02
CA GLN A 208 7.09 2.74 7.25
C GLN A 208 6.88 1.91 6.00
N GLY A 209 7.61 0.82 5.89
CA GLY A 209 7.34 -0.23 4.92
C GLY A 209 6.49 -1.34 5.52
N TYR A 210 6.09 -2.30 4.69
CA TYR A 210 5.26 -3.43 5.09
C TYR A 210 5.80 -4.73 4.52
N VAL A 211 5.75 -5.79 5.33
CA VAL A 211 5.99 -7.17 4.89
C VAL A 211 4.71 -7.97 5.07
N VAL A 212 4.26 -8.61 4.01
CA VAL A 212 3.15 -9.58 4.04
C VAL A 212 3.76 -10.96 4.24
N TYR A 213 3.43 -11.58 5.36
CA TYR A 213 3.83 -12.95 5.69
C TYR A 213 2.72 -13.93 5.31
N GLY A 214 3.12 -15.01 4.64
CA GLY A 214 2.25 -16.17 4.41
C GLY A 214 2.55 -17.29 5.38
N THR A 215 1.52 -17.95 5.87
CA THR A 215 1.68 -19.16 6.68
C THR A 215 1.72 -20.39 5.80
N LYS A 216 2.75 -21.23 5.94
CA LYS A 216 2.88 -22.52 5.27
C LYS A 216 3.01 -23.64 6.29
N GLN A 217 2.47 -24.82 5.94
CA GLN A 217 2.69 -26.04 6.68
C GLN A 217 3.94 -26.73 6.08
N LYS A 218 5.01 -26.83 6.87
CA LYS A 218 6.25 -27.51 6.47
C LYS A 218 6.34 -28.83 7.21
N LEU A 219 6.63 -29.91 6.47
CA LEU A 219 6.86 -31.23 7.07
C LEU A 219 8.00 -31.12 8.08
N LYS A 220 7.79 -31.67 9.28
CA LYS A 220 8.82 -31.72 10.30
C LYS A 220 10.03 -32.54 9.82
N PRO A 221 11.27 -32.14 10.15
CA PRO A 221 12.46 -32.88 9.74
C PRO A 221 12.44 -34.36 10.10
N ALA A 222 11.81 -34.71 11.22
CA ALA A 222 11.66 -36.08 11.70
C ALA A 222 10.91 -36.99 10.70
N TYR A 223 10.10 -36.43 9.80
CA TYR A 223 9.30 -37.16 8.83
C TYR A 223 9.79 -36.96 7.38
N ALA A 224 10.92 -36.27 7.17
CA ALA A 224 11.42 -35.90 5.84
C ALA A 224 11.76 -37.12 4.93
N GLY A 225 11.98 -38.30 5.51
CA GLY A 225 12.29 -39.54 4.76
C GLY A 225 11.06 -40.44 4.51
N LEU A 226 9.87 -40.07 5.01
CA LEU A 226 8.69 -40.89 4.88
C LEU A 226 7.96 -40.69 3.56
N SER A 227 7.34 -41.75 3.05
CA SER A 227 6.47 -41.69 1.88
C SER A 227 5.13 -41.00 2.18
N GLY A 228 4.44 -40.51 1.13
CA GLY A 228 3.15 -39.87 1.28
C GLY A 228 2.10 -40.73 2.04
N PRO A 229 1.98 -42.05 1.77
CA PRO A 229 1.09 -42.94 2.53
C PRO A 229 1.42 -43.04 4.03
N GLU A 230 2.72 -43.07 4.39
CA GLU A 230 3.16 -43.10 5.80
C GLU A 230 2.83 -41.80 6.52
N ILE A 231 3.09 -40.65 5.86
CA ILE A 231 2.71 -39.35 6.41
C ILE A 231 1.20 -39.24 6.60
N LYS A 232 0.42 -39.80 5.64
CA LYS A 232 -1.04 -39.82 5.78
C LYS A 232 -1.50 -40.65 6.98
N ARG A 233 -0.93 -41.84 7.20
CA ARG A 233 -1.25 -42.69 8.37
C ARG A 233 -1.00 -41.94 9.68
N LEU A 234 0.19 -41.29 9.80
CA LEU A 234 0.51 -40.53 11.00
C LEU A 234 -0.50 -39.39 11.25
N ARG A 235 -0.99 -38.72 10.21
CA ARG A 235 -2.06 -37.71 10.35
C ARG A 235 -3.38 -38.32 10.78
N ASP A 236 -3.75 -39.46 10.19
CA ASP A 236 -4.99 -40.17 10.53
C ASP A 236 -4.94 -40.68 11.99
N ASP A 237 -3.76 -41.01 12.50
CA ASP A 237 -3.48 -41.38 13.90
C ASP A 237 -3.40 -40.15 14.85
N GLY A 238 -3.62 -38.90 14.32
CA GLY A 238 -3.63 -37.67 15.12
C GLY A 238 -2.25 -37.03 15.32
N GLU A 239 -1.21 -37.52 14.67
CA GLU A 239 0.14 -36.96 14.80
C GLU A 239 0.28 -35.63 14.02
N GLN A 240 0.85 -34.63 14.67
CA GLN A 240 1.16 -33.34 14.03
C GLN A 240 2.46 -33.45 13.23
N VAL A 241 2.36 -33.85 11.97
CA VAL A 241 3.51 -34.08 11.08
C VAL A 241 4.11 -32.83 10.44
N THR A 242 3.46 -31.66 10.58
CA THR A 242 3.91 -30.39 10.02
C THR A 242 4.04 -29.31 11.10
N ASP A 243 4.96 -28.40 10.88
CA ASP A 243 5.07 -27.15 11.62
C ASP A 243 4.53 -26.00 10.79
N LYS A 244 3.91 -25.05 11.48
CA LYS A 244 3.49 -23.76 10.89
C LYS A 244 4.73 -22.89 10.74
N VAL A 245 5.10 -22.52 9.51
CA VAL A 245 6.24 -21.66 9.20
C VAL A 245 5.73 -20.39 8.53
N GLU A 246 6.18 -19.26 9.03
CA GLU A 246 5.95 -17.97 8.40
C GLU A 246 7.01 -17.70 7.33
N VAL A 247 6.56 -17.21 6.18
CA VAL A 247 7.41 -16.89 5.03
C VAL A 247 7.12 -15.46 4.62
N PRO A 248 8.12 -14.56 4.53
CA PRO A 248 7.92 -13.24 3.96
C PRO A 248 7.65 -13.37 2.46
N GLU A 249 6.42 -13.11 2.07
CA GLU A 249 5.95 -13.29 0.69
C GLU A 249 6.17 -12.03 -0.13
N VAL A 250 5.73 -10.87 0.36
CA VAL A 250 5.84 -9.58 -0.32
C VAL A 250 6.31 -8.52 0.65
N ALA A 251 7.25 -7.67 0.23
CA ALA A 251 7.65 -6.47 0.95
C ALA A 251 7.42 -5.22 0.08
N PHE A 252 7.00 -4.13 0.72
CA PHE A 252 6.80 -2.81 0.11
C PHE A 252 7.47 -1.74 0.97
N THR A 253 8.34 -0.94 0.39
CA THR A 253 9.09 0.07 1.18
C THR A 253 8.32 1.38 1.38
N GLY A 254 7.45 1.76 0.43
CA GLY A 254 7.09 3.18 0.29
C GLY A 254 8.31 4.03 -0.01
N ASP A 255 8.22 5.33 0.26
CA ASP A 255 9.32 6.26 0.08
C ASP A 255 10.29 6.20 1.26
N THR A 256 11.59 6.10 0.95
CA THR A 256 12.63 5.96 1.96
C THR A 256 14.01 6.24 1.41
N THR A 257 14.92 6.69 2.26
CA THR A 257 16.36 6.71 1.97
C THR A 257 16.92 5.29 1.86
N GLY A 258 18.07 5.10 1.17
CA GLY A 258 18.65 3.77 0.95
C GLY A 258 19.20 3.06 2.20
N ASP A 259 19.28 3.74 3.35
CA ASP A 259 19.81 3.17 4.59
C ASP A 259 18.88 2.14 5.26
N TRP A 260 17.60 2.05 4.87
CA TRP A 260 16.71 0.99 5.33
C TRP A 260 17.25 -0.43 5.05
N ILE A 261 18.07 -0.57 3.97
CA ILE A 261 18.71 -1.84 3.56
C ILE A 261 19.75 -2.31 4.59
N ASP A 262 20.31 -1.38 5.36
CA ASP A 262 21.33 -1.67 6.36
C ASP A 262 20.76 -2.01 7.74
N ASP A 263 19.48 -1.74 7.99
CA ASP A 263 18.82 -2.05 9.26
C ASP A 263 18.57 -3.57 9.37
N PRO A 264 19.22 -4.26 10.33
CA PRO A 264 19.04 -5.70 10.52
C PRO A 264 17.59 -6.09 10.87
N ALA A 265 16.78 -5.17 11.41
CA ALA A 265 15.36 -5.39 11.68
C ALA A 265 14.54 -5.55 10.39
N ASN A 266 15.05 -5.07 9.26
CA ASN A 266 14.41 -5.14 7.95
C ASN A 266 14.83 -6.37 7.12
N ALA A 267 15.59 -7.32 7.70
CA ALA A 267 16.10 -8.49 6.98
C ALA A 267 15.00 -9.30 6.26
N ASP A 268 13.77 -9.34 6.80
CA ASP A 268 12.65 -10.03 6.18
C ASP A 268 12.17 -9.37 4.89
N ALA A 269 12.28 -8.05 4.76
CA ALA A 269 11.99 -7.35 3.51
C ALA A 269 12.99 -7.73 2.41
N LEU A 270 14.28 -7.88 2.77
CA LEU A 270 15.35 -8.26 1.84
C LEU A 270 15.32 -9.73 1.41
N ARG A 271 14.55 -10.58 2.10
CA ARG A 271 14.37 -12.00 1.78
C ARG A 271 12.94 -12.37 1.39
N ALA A 272 12.01 -11.39 1.37
CA ALA A 272 10.68 -11.60 0.80
C ALA A 272 10.80 -12.07 -0.65
N LYS A 273 9.91 -12.94 -1.11
CA LYS A 273 9.96 -13.41 -2.50
C LYS A 273 9.89 -12.26 -3.48
N LEU A 274 8.94 -11.35 -3.26
CA LEU A 274 8.77 -10.13 -4.03
C LEU A 274 9.10 -8.92 -3.16
N LEU A 275 10.05 -8.10 -3.60
CA LEU A 275 10.30 -6.78 -3.02
C LEU A 275 9.78 -5.72 -4.00
N ILE A 276 8.96 -4.80 -3.49
CA ILE A 276 8.50 -3.61 -4.19
C ILE A 276 9.14 -2.43 -3.49
N MET A 277 10.08 -1.76 -4.15
CA MET A 277 10.85 -0.68 -3.54
C MET A 277 11.03 0.52 -4.45
N GLU A 278 11.13 1.70 -3.86
CA GLU A 278 11.44 2.91 -4.59
C GLU A 278 12.87 2.92 -5.15
N CYS A 279 13.04 3.64 -6.26
CA CYS A 279 14.32 4.05 -6.84
C CYS A 279 14.11 5.39 -7.54
N THR A 280 13.94 6.46 -6.73
CA THR A 280 13.48 7.76 -7.25
C THR A 280 14.52 8.41 -8.17
N PHE A 281 15.81 8.29 -7.87
CA PHE A 281 16.88 8.93 -8.63
C PHE A 281 17.85 7.90 -9.23
N ILE A 282 18.11 8.04 -10.53
CA ILE A 282 18.89 7.08 -11.32
C ILE A 282 20.17 7.70 -11.96
N ASP A 283 20.36 8.99 -11.83
CA ASP A 283 21.45 9.75 -12.44
C ASP A 283 22.05 10.77 -11.45
N ASP A 284 23.16 11.38 -11.86
CA ASP A 284 23.89 12.33 -11.05
C ASP A 284 23.28 13.76 -11.07
N ALA A 285 22.14 13.97 -11.75
CA ALA A 285 21.43 15.26 -11.74
C ALA A 285 20.86 15.57 -10.33
N VAL A 286 20.62 14.54 -9.54
CA VAL A 286 20.42 14.65 -8.09
C VAL A 286 21.48 13.80 -7.42
N SER A 287 22.33 14.43 -6.62
CA SER A 287 23.37 13.71 -5.89
C SER A 287 22.76 12.73 -4.89
N LYS A 288 23.50 11.66 -4.55
CA LYS A 288 23.10 10.72 -3.50
C LYS A 288 22.79 11.45 -2.17
N HIS A 289 23.57 12.45 -1.81
CA HIS A 289 23.36 13.27 -0.61
C HIS A 289 22.04 14.06 -0.69
N ASP A 290 21.70 14.63 -1.85
CA ASP A 290 20.44 15.34 -2.01
C ASP A 290 19.25 14.39 -2.03
N ALA A 291 19.39 13.20 -2.65
CA ALA A 291 18.39 12.14 -2.59
C ALA A 291 18.07 11.76 -1.14
N GLU A 292 19.10 11.54 -0.32
CA GLU A 292 18.94 11.25 1.11
C GLU A 292 18.25 12.42 1.85
N ARG A 293 18.63 13.65 1.57
CA ARG A 293 18.00 14.85 2.16
C ARG A 293 16.53 14.97 1.79
N PHE A 294 16.15 14.55 0.59
CA PHE A 294 14.76 14.51 0.14
C PHE A 294 13.99 13.29 0.68
N GLY A 295 14.68 12.35 1.31
CA GLY A 295 14.09 11.15 1.90
C GLY A 295 13.85 10.04 0.88
N HIS A 296 14.66 9.96 -0.19
CA HIS A 296 14.51 9.01 -1.28
C HIS A 296 15.76 8.19 -1.54
N THR A 297 15.55 7.04 -2.20
CA THR A 297 16.62 6.12 -2.61
C THR A 297 17.23 6.56 -3.94
N HIS A 298 18.56 6.66 -3.98
CA HIS A 298 19.34 6.79 -5.20
C HIS A 298 19.78 5.41 -5.70
N ILE A 299 19.85 5.20 -7.01
CA ILE A 299 20.27 3.91 -7.59
C ILE A 299 21.63 3.44 -7.05
N ASP A 300 22.56 4.36 -6.78
CA ASP A 300 23.88 4.02 -6.23
C ASP A 300 23.81 3.47 -4.80
N ASP A 301 22.72 3.74 -4.04
CA ASP A 301 22.46 3.08 -2.76
C ASP A 301 22.15 1.60 -2.95
N ILE A 302 21.38 1.28 -3.98
CA ILE A 302 21.03 -0.08 -4.37
C ILE A 302 22.27 -0.83 -4.87
N VAL A 303 23.07 -0.19 -5.71
CA VAL A 303 24.33 -0.75 -6.25
C VAL A 303 25.30 -1.08 -5.12
N ALA A 304 25.50 -0.15 -4.18
CA ALA A 304 26.42 -0.32 -3.06
C ALA A 304 26.05 -1.47 -2.10
N ARG A 305 24.80 -1.93 -2.15
CA ARG A 305 24.22 -2.97 -1.25
C ARG A 305 23.64 -4.14 -2.03
N ALA A 306 24.06 -4.33 -3.27
CA ALA A 306 23.49 -5.30 -4.20
C ALA A 306 23.54 -6.75 -3.69
N ASP A 307 24.51 -7.09 -2.88
CA ASP A 307 24.70 -8.40 -2.25
C ASP A 307 23.68 -8.73 -1.15
N LYS A 308 22.99 -7.73 -0.61
CA LYS A 308 21.99 -7.91 0.45
C LYS A 308 20.62 -8.40 -0.05
N PHE A 309 20.30 -8.19 -1.32
CA PHE A 309 19.01 -8.56 -1.90
C PHE A 309 18.90 -10.06 -2.20
N GLN A 310 18.16 -10.77 -1.35
CA GLN A 310 17.92 -12.22 -1.47
C GLN A 310 16.59 -12.53 -2.16
N ASN A 311 15.85 -11.52 -2.56
CA ASN A 311 14.53 -11.61 -3.19
C ASN A 311 14.57 -12.42 -4.49
N GLU A 312 13.50 -13.13 -4.83
CA GLU A 312 13.31 -13.81 -6.11
C GLU A 312 13.10 -12.80 -7.23
N ALA A 313 12.31 -11.74 -6.97
CA ALA A 313 12.07 -10.63 -7.88
C ALA A 313 11.98 -9.30 -7.13
N ILE A 314 12.34 -8.20 -7.82
CA ILE A 314 12.28 -6.84 -7.30
C ILE A 314 11.52 -5.97 -8.31
N LEU A 315 10.44 -5.34 -7.88
CA LEU A 315 9.74 -4.31 -8.65
C LEU A 315 10.24 -2.94 -8.19
N LEU A 316 10.95 -2.25 -9.08
CA LEU A 316 11.42 -0.89 -8.83
C LEU A 316 10.32 0.11 -9.22
N ILE A 317 9.99 0.99 -8.29
CA ILE A 317 8.89 1.95 -8.41
C ILE A 317 9.36 3.37 -8.11
N HIS A 318 8.46 4.33 -8.20
CA HIS A 318 8.62 5.72 -7.73
C HIS A 318 9.74 6.50 -8.40
N PHE A 319 10.13 6.14 -9.63
CA PHE A 319 11.09 6.94 -10.39
C PHE A 319 10.60 8.38 -10.53
N SER A 320 11.51 9.35 -10.45
CA SER A 320 11.16 10.77 -10.61
C SER A 320 10.48 11.03 -11.95
N ALA A 321 9.41 11.83 -11.92
CA ALA A 321 8.64 12.21 -13.11
C ALA A 321 9.44 12.96 -14.18
N ARG A 322 10.71 13.31 -13.92
CA ARG A 322 11.64 13.96 -14.87
C ARG A 322 12.16 13.01 -15.93
N TYR A 323 12.16 11.69 -15.65
CA TYR A 323 12.73 10.68 -16.52
C TYR A 323 11.75 10.20 -17.57
N LYS A 324 12.30 9.71 -18.68
CA LYS A 324 11.57 8.92 -19.67
C LYS A 324 11.78 7.43 -19.41
N ALA A 325 10.87 6.60 -19.89
CA ALA A 325 10.93 5.15 -19.72
C ALA A 325 12.25 4.54 -20.25
N GLU A 326 12.77 5.04 -21.38
CA GLU A 326 14.02 4.55 -21.95
C GLU A 326 15.24 4.94 -21.08
N GLU A 327 15.23 6.13 -20.48
CA GLU A 327 16.31 6.57 -19.59
C GLU A 327 16.38 5.70 -18.34
N VAL A 328 15.24 5.38 -17.76
CA VAL A 328 15.17 4.45 -16.62
C VAL A 328 15.74 3.08 -17.00
N ARG A 329 15.28 2.49 -18.11
CA ARG A 329 15.78 1.17 -18.56
C ARG A 329 17.28 1.19 -18.82
N ALA A 330 17.80 2.25 -19.48
CA ALA A 330 19.21 2.39 -19.79
C ALA A 330 20.07 2.51 -18.52
N ALA A 331 19.64 3.34 -17.54
CA ALA A 331 20.34 3.53 -16.29
C ALA A 331 20.38 2.24 -15.46
N LEU A 332 19.26 1.52 -15.31
CA LEU A 332 19.20 0.24 -14.60
C LEU A 332 20.15 -0.79 -15.23
N LYS A 333 20.14 -0.90 -16.56
CA LYS A 333 21.01 -1.82 -17.29
C LYS A 333 22.50 -1.46 -17.16
N ALA A 334 22.82 -0.18 -17.11
CA ALA A 334 24.20 0.30 -17.04
C ALA A 334 24.78 0.24 -15.61
N LYS A 335 23.95 0.55 -14.58
CA LYS A 335 24.45 0.72 -13.20
C LYS A 335 24.30 -0.53 -12.33
N LEU A 336 23.20 -1.30 -12.48
CA LEU A 336 22.98 -2.47 -11.62
C LEU A 336 23.93 -3.62 -11.97
N PRO A 337 24.53 -4.29 -10.96
CA PRO A 337 25.23 -5.55 -11.18
C PRO A 337 24.31 -6.57 -11.87
N ARG A 338 24.85 -7.36 -12.80
CA ARG A 338 24.06 -8.25 -13.65
C ARG A 338 23.11 -9.17 -12.86
N ALA A 339 23.58 -9.78 -11.79
CA ALA A 339 22.78 -10.68 -10.97
C ALA A 339 21.59 -9.99 -10.29
N LEU A 340 21.73 -8.70 -9.95
CA LEU A 340 20.63 -7.90 -9.40
C LEU A 340 19.71 -7.40 -10.52
N TYR A 341 20.28 -6.94 -11.65
CA TYR A 341 19.50 -6.46 -12.79
C TYR A 341 18.54 -7.52 -13.33
N GLU A 342 18.96 -8.79 -13.37
CA GLU A 342 18.13 -9.94 -13.82
C GLU A 342 16.90 -10.18 -12.92
N LYS A 343 16.92 -9.72 -11.67
CA LYS A 343 15.79 -9.78 -10.73
C LYS A 343 14.92 -8.53 -10.74
N CYS A 344 15.41 -7.41 -11.30
CA CYS A 344 14.74 -6.12 -11.24
C CYS A 344 13.84 -5.88 -12.45
N THR A 345 12.62 -5.42 -12.18
CA THR A 345 11.66 -4.95 -13.18
C THR A 345 11.24 -3.53 -12.84
N PRO A 346 11.37 -2.54 -13.71
CA PRO A 346 10.86 -1.19 -13.46
C PRO A 346 9.35 -1.09 -13.76
N MET A 347 8.60 -0.42 -12.91
CA MET A 347 7.22 0.00 -13.19
C MET A 347 7.25 1.32 -13.94
N LEU A 348 6.90 1.33 -15.21
CA LEU A 348 7.07 2.47 -16.11
C LEU A 348 5.77 3.03 -16.69
N VAL A 349 4.62 2.66 -16.16
CA VAL A 349 3.34 3.29 -16.52
C VAL A 349 3.35 4.73 -16.03
N GLY A 350 3.00 5.66 -16.93
CA GLY A 350 3.00 7.09 -16.62
C GLY A 350 4.30 7.83 -16.97
N PHE A 351 5.25 7.14 -17.64
CA PHE A 351 6.54 7.72 -18.09
C PHE A 351 6.64 7.91 -19.63
N ASP A 352 5.51 7.99 -20.33
CA ASP A 352 5.45 8.22 -21.79
C ASP A 352 5.61 9.69 -22.18
#